data_11220945819c778ebc82678942d9cd6b
#
_entry.id   11220945819c778ebc82678942d9cd6b
#
_cell.length_a   1.000
_cell.length_b   1.000
_cell.length_c   1.000
_cell.angle_alpha   90.00
_cell.angle_beta   90.00
_cell.angle_gamma   90.00
#
_symmetry.space_group_name_H-M   'P 1'
#
loop_
_entity.id
_entity.type
_entity.pdbx_description
1 polymer ?
#
loop_
_entity_poly.entity_id
_entity_poly.type
_entity_poly.pdbx_seq_one_letter_code
_entity_poly.pdbx_strand_id
1 'polypeptide(L)'
;TESSATIPKDGSWVTLSNTFTGDNGEESADSVPFITTPKNTVVQPVIEYRWTDDLKEIPYYRYGDSQQAFFDSWDKSQAPFAIIEGSAATFLVPICDRNNILNSSYGNKKEVYRFKTLDEMLDWYASFVKQYDAYSGLDYYAEDPWNQDIRAKFFIKANAHGAGQAYYTTDHSAYNGKSLETYLVRDWLSLHEFGHGYEGAIASQENPFVETTNNILGYYFEPTYRPAEDFGWLLGDFSGTKSERYAQLGNRMKESLASSNTFADIVSDPWHYNVSLYMFTNLMDKLGPQ
;
A
#
# COMPACT_ATOMS: atom_id res chain seq x y z
N THR A 1 -11.27 9.10 -8.10
CA THR A 1 -12.51 8.59 -8.72
C THR A 1 -12.15 7.70 -9.90
N GLU A 2 -12.81 6.58 -10.05
CA GLU A 2 -12.61 5.63 -11.14
C GLU A 2 -13.89 5.52 -11.95
N SER A 3 -13.73 5.49 -13.27
CA SER A 3 -14.80 5.18 -14.21
C SER A 3 -14.38 3.95 -15.00
N SER A 4 -15.26 2.97 -15.12
CA SER A 4 -14.98 1.75 -15.86
C SER A 4 -16.10 1.39 -16.82
N ALA A 5 -15.76 0.77 -17.93
CA ALA A 5 -16.71 0.20 -18.86
C ALA A 5 -16.16 -1.10 -19.47
N THR A 6 -17.04 -2.03 -19.74
CA THR A 6 -16.67 -3.26 -20.45
C THR A 6 -16.50 -2.96 -21.93
N ILE A 7 -15.36 -3.35 -22.50
CA ILE A 7 -15.10 -3.23 -23.93
C ILE A 7 -15.94 -4.31 -24.66
N PRO A 8 -16.86 -3.90 -25.57
CA PRO A 8 -17.71 -4.84 -26.27
C PRO A 8 -16.92 -5.71 -27.25
N LYS A 9 -17.32 -6.99 -27.35
CA LYS A 9 -16.68 -7.93 -28.29
C LYS A 9 -17.12 -7.75 -29.75
N ASP A 10 -18.19 -7.02 -29.96
CA ASP A 10 -18.79 -6.76 -31.30
C ASP A 10 -18.13 -5.60 -32.05
N GLY A 11 -17.11 -4.98 -31.46
CA GLY A 11 -16.42 -3.84 -32.06
C GLY A 11 -17.13 -2.50 -31.91
N SER A 12 -18.21 -2.43 -31.11
CA SER A 12 -18.87 -1.16 -30.80
C SER A 12 -17.99 -0.29 -29.91
N TRP A 13 -18.18 1.04 -30.01
CA TRP A 13 -17.43 2.00 -29.22
C TRP A 13 -18.03 2.21 -27.84
N VAL A 14 -17.17 2.31 -26.85
CA VAL A 14 -17.52 2.73 -25.49
C VAL A 14 -16.80 4.05 -25.20
N THR A 15 -17.54 5.03 -24.70
CA THR A 15 -16.95 6.30 -24.26
C THR A 15 -16.75 6.28 -22.75
N LEU A 16 -15.53 6.56 -22.31
CA LEU A 16 -15.20 6.83 -20.92
C LEU A 16 -15.01 8.34 -20.75
N SER A 17 -15.62 8.91 -19.72
CA SER A 17 -15.34 10.29 -19.34
C SER A 17 -14.00 10.37 -18.61
N ASN A 18 -13.20 11.36 -18.99
CA ASN A 18 -11.98 11.73 -18.26
C ASN A 18 -12.20 12.87 -17.26
N THR A 19 -13.43 13.37 -17.15
CA THR A 19 -13.79 14.43 -16.21
C THR A 19 -14.42 13.84 -14.97
N PHE A 20 -13.86 14.16 -13.81
CA PHE A 20 -14.34 13.71 -12.51
C PHE A 20 -14.64 14.93 -11.65
N THR A 21 -15.81 14.91 -11.03
CA THR A 21 -16.18 15.89 -10.03
C THR A 21 -15.96 15.29 -8.65
N GLY A 22 -15.10 15.91 -7.85
CA GLY A 22 -14.89 15.52 -6.46
C GLY A 22 -16.05 15.95 -5.56
N ASP A 23 -16.06 15.45 -4.31
CA ASP A 23 -17.10 15.75 -3.32
C ASP A 23 -17.23 17.25 -3.01
N ASN A 24 -16.18 18.02 -3.24
CA ASN A 24 -16.15 19.48 -3.08
C ASN A 24 -16.51 20.26 -4.36
N GLY A 25 -16.98 19.59 -5.40
CA GLY A 25 -17.28 20.20 -6.70
C GLY A 25 -16.04 20.55 -7.53
N GLU A 26 -14.84 20.16 -7.13
CA GLU A 26 -13.62 20.28 -7.92
C GLU A 26 -13.68 19.32 -9.11
N GLU A 27 -13.42 19.83 -10.30
CA GLU A 27 -13.32 19.02 -11.50
C GLU A 27 -11.86 18.68 -11.81
N SER A 28 -11.60 17.44 -12.20
CA SER A 28 -10.34 17.00 -12.75
C SER A 28 -10.56 16.37 -14.11
N ALA A 29 -9.85 16.84 -15.11
CA ALA A 29 -9.86 16.29 -16.46
C ALA A 29 -8.66 15.36 -16.74
N ASP A 30 -7.69 15.31 -15.84
CA ASP A 30 -6.51 14.47 -16.01
C ASP A 30 -6.83 13.03 -15.62
N SER A 31 -6.67 12.10 -16.55
CA SER A 31 -6.90 10.68 -16.33
C SER A 31 -5.90 9.82 -17.07
N VAL A 32 -5.66 8.63 -16.54
CA VAL A 32 -4.82 7.60 -17.16
C VAL A 32 -5.71 6.38 -17.43
N PRO A 33 -5.86 5.97 -18.70
CA PRO A 33 -6.63 4.78 -19.02
C PRO A 33 -5.83 3.51 -18.72
N PHE A 34 -6.50 2.55 -18.09
CA PHE A 34 -5.98 1.20 -17.86
C PHE A 34 -6.89 0.18 -18.52
N ILE A 35 -6.30 -0.91 -18.99
CA ILE A 35 -7.03 -2.02 -19.55
C ILE A 35 -6.87 -3.20 -18.59
N THR A 36 -7.98 -3.67 -18.07
CA THR A 36 -8.00 -4.86 -17.23
C THR A 36 -8.46 -6.07 -18.06
N THR A 37 -7.67 -7.12 -18.05
CA THR A 37 -8.04 -8.40 -18.64
C THR A 37 -8.37 -9.41 -17.54
N PRO A 38 -9.30 -10.37 -17.78
CA PRO A 38 -9.53 -11.45 -16.83
C PRO A 38 -8.23 -12.22 -16.54
N LYS A 39 -8.07 -12.69 -15.32
CA LYS A 39 -6.94 -13.54 -14.94
C LYS A 39 -6.85 -14.77 -15.85
N ASN A 40 -5.65 -15.21 -16.17
CA ASN A 40 -5.37 -16.35 -17.04
C ASN A 40 -5.88 -16.19 -18.49
N THR A 41 -6.03 -14.96 -18.98
CA THR A 41 -6.43 -14.70 -20.35
C THR A 41 -5.23 -14.96 -21.26
N VAL A 42 -5.35 -15.99 -22.13
CA VAL A 42 -4.33 -16.36 -23.12
C VAL A 42 -4.38 -15.44 -24.34
N VAL A 43 -5.49 -14.76 -24.55
CA VAL A 43 -5.72 -13.90 -25.71
C VAL A 43 -5.28 -12.48 -25.39
N GLN A 44 -4.34 -11.95 -26.20
CA GLN A 44 -3.99 -10.53 -26.14
C GLN A 44 -5.04 -9.76 -26.97
N PRO A 45 -5.89 -8.94 -26.34
CA PRO A 45 -6.89 -8.17 -27.08
C PRO A 45 -6.18 -7.05 -27.85
N VAL A 46 -6.62 -6.82 -29.09
CA VAL A 46 -6.28 -5.63 -29.87
C VAL A 46 -7.36 -4.60 -29.61
N ILE A 47 -6.98 -3.45 -29.06
CA ILE A 47 -7.89 -2.39 -28.67
C ILE A 47 -7.60 -1.15 -29.50
N GLU A 48 -8.61 -0.66 -30.20
CA GLU A 48 -8.58 0.65 -30.83
C GLU A 48 -9.10 1.68 -29.86
N TYR A 49 -8.41 2.82 -29.75
CA TYR A 49 -8.84 3.94 -28.90
C TYR A 49 -8.79 5.25 -29.67
N ARG A 50 -9.67 6.16 -29.32
CA ARG A 50 -9.74 7.53 -29.88
C ARG A 50 -9.82 8.54 -28.76
N TRP A 51 -9.10 9.61 -28.93
CA TRP A 51 -9.05 10.70 -27.97
C TRP A 51 -9.62 11.97 -28.62
N THR A 52 -10.22 12.79 -27.80
CA THR A 52 -10.78 14.07 -28.22
C THR A 52 -9.91 15.26 -27.80
N ASP A 53 -8.98 15.04 -26.86
CA ASP A 53 -8.17 16.08 -26.23
C ASP A 53 -6.67 15.89 -26.48
N ASP A 54 -5.86 16.82 -25.99
CA ASP A 54 -4.41 16.75 -26.09
C ASP A 54 -3.87 15.56 -25.28
N LEU A 55 -3.11 14.71 -25.95
CA LEU A 55 -2.43 13.60 -25.31
C LEU A 55 -1.04 14.00 -24.86
N LYS A 56 -0.68 13.56 -23.67
CA LYS A 56 0.69 13.57 -23.18
C LYS A 56 1.22 12.15 -23.04
N GLU A 57 2.44 11.94 -23.48
CA GLU A 57 3.12 10.69 -23.22
C GLU A 57 3.35 10.54 -21.70
N ILE A 58 2.93 9.42 -21.14
CA ILE A 58 3.12 9.13 -19.73
C ILE A 58 4.53 8.60 -19.53
N PRO A 59 5.36 9.27 -18.73
CA PRO A 59 6.67 8.74 -18.36
C PRO A 59 6.52 7.40 -17.65
N TYR A 60 7.35 6.45 -18.05
CA TYR A 60 7.28 5.08 -17.58
C TYR A 60 8.66 4.60 -17.13
N TYR A 61 8.75 4.11 -15.88
CA TYR A 61 9.95 3.52 -15.33
C TYR A 61 9.70 2.05 -15.01
N ARG A 62 10.58 1.19 -15.50
CA ARG A 62 10.66 -0.22 -15.10
C ARG A 62 11.95 -0.46 -14.33
N TYR A 63 11.94 -1.45 -13.48
CA TYR A 63 13.13 -1.88 -12.75
C TYR A 63 14.33 -2.04 -13.72
N GLY A 64 15.44 -1.38 -13.39
CA GLY A 64 16.66 -1.36 -14.20
C GLY A 64 16.71 -0.31 -15.30
N ASP A 65 15.67 0.47 -15.54
CA ASP A 65 15.70 1.58 -16.49
C ASP A 65 16.59 2.73 -15.99
N SER A 66 16.94 3.65 -16.89
CA SER A 66 17.64 4.87 -16.52
C SER A 66 16.71 5.82 -15.78
N GLN A 67 16.94 5.98 -14.47
CA GLN A 67 16.22 6.93 -13.63
C GLN A 67 16.32 8.36 -14.18
N GLN A 68 17.49 8.77 -14.66
CA GLN A 68 17.68 10.10 -15.24
C GLN A 68 16.82 10.29 -16.49
N ALA A 69 16.81 9.31 -17.40
CA ALA A 69 15.98 9.38 -18.60
C ALA A 69 14.48 9.42 -18.29
N PHE A 70 14.04 8.71 -17.24
CA PHE A 70 12.67 8.75 -16.76
C PHE A 70 12.29 10.17 -16.30
N PHE A 71 13.09 10.78 -15.43
CA PHE A 71 12.83 12.12 -14.94
C PHE A 71 12.91 13.18 -16.05
N ASP A 72 13.87 13.07 -16.97
CA ASP A 72 13.99 13.97 -18.13
C ASP A 72 12.76 13.89 -19.05
N SER A 73 12.25 12.66 -19.26
CA SER A 73 11.02 12.42 -20.02
C SER A 73 9.82 13.09 -19.36
N TRP A 74 9.72 12.97 -18.03
CA TRP A 74 8.62 13.59 -17.28
C TRP A 74 8.71 15.12 -17.30
N ASP A 75 9.90 15.67 -17.11
CA ASP A 75 10.14 17.12 -17.19
C ASP A 75 9.82 17.67 -18.58
N LYS A 76 10.08 16.90 -19.63
CA LYS A 76 9.75 17.26 -21.00
C LYS A 76 8.25 17.18 -21.30
N SER A 77 7.60 16.09 -20.91
CA SER A 77 6.17 15.88 -21.22
C SER A 77 5.25 16.72 -20.35
N GLN A 78 5.67 17.05 -19.12
CA GLN A 78 4.80 17.67 -18.10
C GLN A 78 3.48 16.90 -17.97
N ALA A 79 3.56 15.57 -18.06
CA ALA A 79 2.39 14.70 -17.88
C ALA A 79 1.89 14.79 -16.43
N PRO A 80 0.57 14.80 -16.20
CA PRO A 80 0.00 14.90 -14.85
C PRO A 80 0.32 13.69 -13.98
N PHE A 81 0.68 12.57 -14.61
CA PHE A 81 1.06 11.33 -13.94
C PHE A 81 2.28 10.69 -14.60
N ALA A 82 2.96 9.84 -13.83
CA ALA A 82 3.96 8.89 -14.33
C ALA A 82 3.70 7.50 -13.74
N ILE A 83 4.23 6.47 -14.39
CA ILE A 83 4.14 5.09 -13.91
C ILE A 83 5.52 4.61 -13.50
N ILE A 84 5.60 4.02 -12.30
CA ILE A 84 6.78 3.31 -11.81
C ILE A 84 6.37 1.87 -11.53
N GLU A 85 6.97 0.91 -12.25
CA GLU A 85 6.58 -0.50 -12.19
C GLU A 85 7.72 -1.41 -11.72
N GLY A 86 7.45 -2.15 -10.64
CA GLY A 86 8.29 -3.23 -10.13
C GLY A 86 7.64 -4.60 -10.28
N SER A 87 8.26 -5.61 -9.67
CA SER A 87 7.73 -6.98 -9.66
C SER A 87 6.50 -7.13 -8.74
N ALA A 88 6.46 -6.40 -7.64
CA ALA A 88 5.40 -6.51 -6.62
C ALA A 88 4.38 -5.37 -6.68
N ALA A 89 4.75 -4.20 -7.18
CA ALA A 89 3.91 -3.01 -7.14
C ALA A 89 4.04 -2.15 -8.40
N THR A 90 2.95 -1.47 -8.75
CA THR A 90 2.88 -0.45 -9.79
C THR A 90 2.33 0.83 -9.17
N PHE A 91 3.03 1.93 -9.34
CA PHE A 91 2.68 3.24 -8.81
C PHE A 91 2.18 4.14 -9.94
N LEU A 92 1.01 4.73 -9.75
CA LEU A 92 0.55 5.87 -10.54
C LEU A 92 0.88 7.14 -9.75
N VAL A 93 1.98 7.76 -10.09
CA VAL A 93 2.55 8.89 -9.34
C VAL A 93 2.07 10.21 -9.92
N PRO A 94 1.40 11.07 -9.14
CA PRO A 94 0.97 12.39 -9.61
C PRO A 94 2.15 13.36 -9.75
N ILE A 95 2.03 14.33 -10.65
CA ILE A 95 3.08 15.32 -10.96
C ILE A 95 3.56 16.12 -9.73
N CYS A 96 2.69 16.34 -8.75
CA CYS A 96 3.07 17.02 -7.52
C CYS A 96 4.15 16.27 -6.72
N ASP A 97 4.29 14.96 -6.93
CA ASP A 97 5.31 14.13 -6.30
C ASP A 97 6.62 14.03 -7.09
N ARG A 98 6.67 14.58 -8.31
CA ARG A 98 7.85 14.51 -9.18
C ARG A 98 9.16 14.88 -8.45
N ASN A 99 9.13 15.93 -7.61
CA ASN A 99 10.29 16.39 -6.85
C ASN A 99 10.40 15.73 -5.48
N ASN A 100 9.34 15.07 -5.01
CA ASN A 100 9.31 14.36 -3.73
C ASN A 100 9.81 12.92 -3.84
N ILE A 101 9.72 12.32 -5.03
CA ILE A 101 10.29 10.98 -5.26
C ILE A 101 11.77 11.02 -4.89
N LEU A 102 12.22 10.10 -4.02
CA LEU A 102 13.56 9.99 -3.44
C LEU A 102 13.97 11.14 -2.49
N ASN A 103 13.19 12.24 -2.44
CA ASN A 103 13.47 13.40 -1.59
C ASN A 103 12.33 13.72 -0.60
N SER A 104 11.38 12.79 -0.43
CA SER A 104 10.22 13.02 0.42
C SER A 104 10.63 13.43 1.84
N SER A 105 10.01 14.50 2.32
CA SER A 105 10.12 14.95 3.72
C SER A 105 8.90 14.55 4.55
N TYR A 106 8.06 13.66 4.04
CA TYR A 106 6.85 13.20 4.71
C TYR A 106 7.10 12.79 6.16
N GLY A 107 6.26 13.28 7.06
CA GLY A 107 6.31 12.97 8.48
C GLY A 107 7.63 13.31 9.18
N ASN A 108 8.44 14.25 8.63
CA ASN A 108 9.79 14.53 9.13
C ASN A 108 10.67 13.28 9.20
N LYS A 109 10.45 12.31 8.33
CA LYS A 109 11.22 11.06 8.30
C LYS A 109 12.70 11.34 8.15
N LYS A 110 13.49 10.64 8.94
CA LYS A 110 14.96 10.65 8.84
C LYS A 110 15.37 10.21 7.43
N GLU A 111 16.51 10.67 6.98
CA GLU A 111 17.05 10.30 5.66
C GLU A 111 17.12 8.78 5.43
N VAL A 112 17.34 8.00 6.48
CA VAL A 112 17.40 6.53 6.43
C VAL A 112 16.10 5.88 5.91
N TYR A 113 14.96 6.56 6.02
CA TYR A 113 13.69 6.07 5.50
C TYR A 113 13.45 6.43 4.04
N ARG A 114 14.30 7.27 3.45
CA ARG A 114 14.21 7.65 2.03
C ARG A 114 14.85 6.59 1.15
N PHE A 115 14.32 6.43 -0.02
CA PHE A 115 14.97 5.64 -1.06
C PHE A 115 15.99 6.48 -1.80
N LYS A 116 17.12 5.89 -2.17
CA LYS A 116 18.19 6.57 -2.94
C LYS A 116 17.94 6.45 -4.45
N THR A 117 17.29 5.37 -4.86
CA THR A 117 16.96 5.10 -6.26
C THR A 117 15.56 4.53 -6.38
N LEU A 118 14.98 4.60 -7.59
CA LEU A 118 13.71 3.96 -7.90
C LEU A 118 13.80 2.44 -7.77
N ASP A 119 14.92 1.83 -8.18
CA ASP A 119 15.13 0.40 -8.01
C ASP A 119 15.16 0.00 -6.53
N GLU A 120 15.82 0.79 -5.67
CA GLU A 120 15.80 0.53 -4.23
C GLU A 120 14.38 0.60 -3.63
N MET A 121 13.55 1.52 -4.13
CA MET A 121 12.13 1.58 -3.75
C MET A 121 11.41 0.31 -4.18
N LEU A 122 11.57 -0.10 -5.44
CA LEU A 122 10.92 -1.29 -5.98
C LEU A 122 11.39 -2.58 -5.30
N ASP A 123 12.67 -2.69 -4.97
CA ASP A 123 13.24 -3.80 -4.20
C ASP A 123 12.67 -3.88 -2.78
N TRP A 124 12.48 -2.73 -2.12
CA TRP A 124 11.88 -2.70 -0.79
C TRP A 124 10.46 -3.24 -0.82
N TYR A 125 9.63 -2.80 -1.79
CA TYR A 125 8.27 -3.32 -1.97
C TYR A 125 8.27 -4.81 -2.31
N ALA A 126 9.14 -5.27 -3.18
CA ALA A 126 9.27 -6.68 -3.52
C ALA A 126 9.69 -7.53 -2.31
N SER A 127 10.59 -7.00 -1.45
CA SER A 127 11.10 -7.73 -0.30
C SER A 127 10.05 -7.95 0.78
N PHE A 128 9.22 -6.95 1.12
CA PHE A 128 8.20 -7.16 2.13
C PHE A 128 7.01 -7.98 1.59
N VAL A 129 6.62 -7.83 0.33
CA VAL A 129 5.60 -8.68 -0.29
C VAL A 129 6.04 -10.14 -0.25
N LYS A 130 7.29 -10.44 -0.64
CA LYS A 130 7.85 -11.79 -0.55
C LYS A 130 7.83 -12.34 0.89
N GLN A 131 8.13 -11.51 1.88
CA GLN A 131 8.09 -11.94 3.29
C GLN A 131 6.65 -12.17 3.76
N TYR A 132 5.70 -11.34 3.32
CA TYR A 132 4.28 -11.50 3.62
C TYR A 132 3.73 -12.79 3.02
N ASP A 133 4.10 -13.10 1.75
CA ASP A 133 3.79 -14.37 1.11
C ASP A 133 4.29 -15.55 1.96
N ALA A 134 5.56 -15.51 2.36
CA ALA A 134 6.15 -16.57 3.16
C ALA A 134 5.46 -16.76 4.52
N TYR A 135 5.10 -15.70 5.23
CA TYR A 135 4.36 -15.77 6.50
C TYR A 135 2.92 -16.23 6.33
N SER A 136 2.32 -15.95 5.18
CA SER A 136 0.96 -16.37 4.86
C SER A 136 0.89 -17.76 4.22
N GLY A 137 2.03 -18.43 4.04
CA GLY A 137 2.12 -19.74 3.39
C GLY A 137 1.84 -19.71 1.90
N LEU A 138 2.01 -18.53 1.26
CA LEU A 138 1.78 -18.34 -0.16
C LEU A 138 3.09 -18.49 -0.95
N ASP A 139 3.03 -19.18 -2.08
CA ASP A 139 4.14 -19.31 -3.02
C ASP A 139 3.58 -19.30 -4.46
N TYR A 140 4.21 -18.53 -5.33
CA TYR A 140 3.82 -18.46 -6.75
C TYR A 140 3.90 -19.82 -7.45
N TYR A 141 4.84 -20.68 -7.04
CA TYR A 141 5.06 -22.01 -7.61
C TYR A 141 4.43 -23.14 -6.79
N ALA A 142 3.60 -22.82 -5.79
CA ALA A 142 2.94 -23.86 -5.00
C ALA A 142 2.11 -24.80 -5.89
N GLU A 143 2.25 -26.11 -5.64
CA GLU A 143 1.42 -27.11 -6.33
C GLU A 143 -0.01 -27.11 -5.81
N ASP A 144 -0.21 -26.79 -4.53
CA ASP A 144 -1.53 -26.64 -3.93
C ASP A 144 -2.12 -25.26 -4.32
N PRO A 145 -3.26 -25.23 -5.02
CA PRO A 145 -3.91 -23.97 -5.40
C PRO A 145 -4.27 -23.06 -4.22
N TRP A 146 -4.46 -23.60 -3.02
CA TRP A 146 -4.74 -22.81 -1.82
C TRP A 146 -3.52 -22.05 -1.30
N ASN A 147 -2.34 -22.52 -1.62
CA ASN A 147 -1.07 -21.90 -1.25
C ASN A 147 -0.44 -21.12 -2.41
N GLN A 148 -1.10 -21.12 -3.58
CA GLN A 148 -0.57 -20.43 -4.75
C GLN A 148 -0.84 -18.93 -4.66
N ASP A 149 0.22 -18.13 -4.76
CA ASP A 149 0.08 -16.69 -4.97
C ASP A 149 -0.32 -16.41 -6.42
N ILE A 150 -1.58 -16.07 -6.61
CA ILE A 150 -2.16 -15.70 -7.92
C ILE A 150 -2.37 -14.20 -8.07
N ARG A 151 -1.87 -13.42 -7.11
CA ARG A 151 -2.13 -11.98 -7.10
C ARG A 151 -1.45 -11.29 -8.28
N ALA A 152 -2.16 -10.33 -8.83
CA ALA A 152 -1.56 -9.31 -9.66
C ALA A 152 -0.69 -8.39 -8.80
N LYS A 153 0.18 -7.59 -9.43
CA LYS A 153 0.93 -6.54 -8.73
C LYS A 153 -0.02 -5.62 -7.96
N PHE A 154 0.38 -5.19 -6.79
CA PHE A 154 -0.33 -4.14 -6.08
C PHE A 154 -0.33 -2.85 -6.90
N PHE A 155 -1.48 -2.25 -7.08
CA PHE A 155 -1.59 -0.95 -7.73
C PHE A 155 -1.73 0.15 -6.68
N ILE A 156 -0.91 1.20 -6.78
CA ILE A 156 -0.82 2.27 -5.79
C ILE A 156 -1.09 3.60 -6.46
N LYS A 157 -2.01 4.37 -5.90
CA LYS A 157 -2.41 5.68 -6.41
C LYS A 157 -2.70 6.68 -5.31
N ALA A 158 -2.78 7.96 -5.66
CA ALA A 158 -3.36 8.99 -4.83
C ALA A 158 -4.89 9.06 -5.01
N ASN A 159 -5.62 9.39 -3.94
CA ASN A 159 -7.05 9.64 -3.97
C ASN A 159 -7.35 11.00 -3.31
N ALA A 160 -7.42 12.05 -4.11
CA ALA A 160 -7.55 13.43 -3.62
C ALA A 160 -8.82 13.70 -2.80
N HIS A 161 -9.80 12.83 -2.89
CA HIS A 161 -11.13 12.99 -2.28
C HIS A 161 -11.48 11.85 -1.31
N GLY A 162 -10.52 11.00 -0.94
CA GLY A 162 -10.73 9.92 0.01
C GLY A 162 -10.87 10.41 1.45
N ALA A 163 -11.48 9.60 2.29
CA ALA A 163 -11.58 9.81 3.73
C ALA A 163 -10.54 8.98 4.48
N GLY A 164 -10.07 9.48 5.62
CA GLY A 164 -9.01 8.83 6.38
C GLY A 164 -7.62 9.12 5.79
N GLN A 165 -6.63 8.34 6.19
CA GLN A 165 -5.24 8.53 5.76
C GLN A 165 -4.92 7.74 4.50
N ALA A 166 -5.25 6.46 4.49
CA ALA A 166 -5.08 5.55 3.36
C ALA A 166 -6.15 4.45 3.40
N TYR A 167 -6.20 3.63 2.37
CA TYR A 167 -7.05 2.44 2.34
C TYR A 167 -6.52 1.42 1.34
N TYR A 168 -6.94 0.18 1.52
CA TYR A 168 -6.74 -0.92 0.59
C TYR A 168 -8.08 -1.45 0.06
N THR A 169 -8.10 -1.83 -1.20
CA THR A 169 -9.20 -2.55 -1.84
C THR A 169 -8.68 -3.81 -2.54
N THR A 170 -9.56 -4.56 -3.17
CA THR A 170 -9.18 -5.80 -3.89
C THR A 170 -8.27 -5.56 -5.10
N ASP A 171 -8.17 -4.35 -5.60
CA ASP A 171 -7.47 -4.00 -6.84
C ASP A 171 -6.43 -2.88 -6.68
N HIS A 172 -6.47 -2.11 -5.60
CA HIS A 172 -5.50 -1.05 -5.36
C HIS A 172 -5.35 -0.67 -3.88
N SER A 173 -4.25 0.02 -3.58
CA SER A 173 -4.06 0.77 -2.36
C SER A 173 -3.93 2.26 -2.67
N ALA A 174 -4.52 3.12 -1.85
CA ALA A 174 -4.50 4.55 -2.10
C ALA A 174 -4.21 5.37 -0.85
N TYR A 175 -3.45 6.45 -1.03
CA TYR A 175 -3.33 7.51 -0.03
C TYR A 175 -4.42 8.56 -0.27
N ASN A 176 -5.14 8.93 0.80
CA ASN A 176 -6.22 9.90 0.73
C ASN A 176 -5.68 11.33 0.74
N GLY A 177 -5.15 11.73 -0.40
CA GLY A 177 -4.52 13.03 -0.65
C GLY A 177 -4.16 13.19 -2.12
N LYS A 178 -3.61 14.36 -2.47
CA LYS A 178 -3.14 14.64 -3.84
C LYS A 178 -1.77 14.04 -4.15
N SER A 179 -1.07 13.51 -3.16
CA SER A 179 0.29 12.99 -3.19
C SER A 179 0.30 11.53 -2.74
N LEU A 180 1.30 10.75 -3.12
CA LEU A 180 1.54 9.41 -2.61
C LEU A 180 2.30 9.38 -1.28
N GLU A 181 2.90 10.48 -0.89
CA GLU A 181 3.61 10.72 0.39
C GLU A 181 4.24 9.49 1.05
N THR A 182 3.43 8.74 1.85
CA THR A 182 3.90 7.59 2.63
C THR A 182 4.42 6.45 1.80
N TYR A 183 3.90 6.27 0.59
CA TYR A 183 4.35 5.21 -0.33
C TYR A 183 5.69 5.53 -0.99
N LEU A 184 6.17 6.79 -0.89
CA LEU A 184 7.46 7.22 -1.43
C LEU A 184 8.60 7.14 -0.41
N VAL A 185 8.34 6.62 0.78
CA VAL A 185 9.32 6.39 1.86
C VAL A 185 9.08 5.01 2.49
N ARG A 186 10.05 4.51 3.25
CA ARG A 186 9.85 3.33 4.09
C ARG A 186 8.98 3.72 5.27
N ASP A 187 7.69 3.44 5.15
CA ASP A 187 6.71 3.81 6.15
C ASP A 187 5.85 2.63 6.60
N TRP A 188 5.43 2.69 7.86
CA TRP A 188 4.52 1.71 8.42
C TRP A 188 3.19 1.63 7.66
N LEU A 189 2.67 2.78 7.19
CA LEU A 189 1.38 2.80 6.50
C LEU A 189 1.40 1.96 5.22
N SER A 190 2.51 1.97 4.46
CA SER A 190 2.66 1.09 3.30
C SER A 190 2.58 -0.39 3.69
N LEU A 191 3.22 -0.77 4.78
CA LEU A 191 3.16 -2.14 5.29
C LEU A 191 1.76 -2.51 5.75
N HIS A 192 1.09 -1.62 6.44
CA HIS A 192 -0.28 -1.76 6.94
C HIS A 192 -1.27 -1.99 5.80
N GLU A 193 -1.30 -1.09 4.82
CA GLU A 193 -2.25 -1.18 3.71
C GLU A 193 -2.02 -2.43 2.85
N PHE A 194 -0.78 -2.80 2.60
CA PHE A 194 -0.48 -4.04 1.90
C PHE A 194 -0.86 -5.28 2.73
N GLY A 195 -0.76 -5.19 4.05
CA GLY A 195 -1.18 -6.24 4.96
C GLY A 195 -2.64 -6.62 4.80
N HIS A 196 -3.53 -5.66 4.50
CA HIS A 196 -4.94 -5.94 4.21
C HIS A 196 -5.13 -6.89 3.01
N GLY A 197 -4.21 -6.88 2.06
CA GLY A 197 -4.23 -7.82 0.93
C GLY A 197 -4.04 -9.29 1.31
N TYR A 198 -3.59 -9.55 2.55
CA TYR A 198 -3.31 -10.90 3.08
C TYR A 198 -4.36 -11.39 4.09
N GLU A 199 -5.30 -10.59 4.46
CA GLU A 199 -6.30 -10.95 5.49
C GLU A 199 -7.32 -11.97 4.99
N GLY A 200 -7.59 -12.04 3.70
CA GLY A 200 -8.50 -13.02 3.10
C GLY A 200 -9.86 -13.07 3.79
N ALA A 201 -10.26 -14.26 4.23
CA ALA A 201 -11.53 -14.46 4.94
C ALA A 201 -11.55 -13.87 6.37
N ILE A 202 -10.38 -13.50 6.92
CA ILE A 202 -10.28 -12.86 8.23
C ILE A 202 -10.73 -11.40 8.17
N ALA A 203 -10.64 -10.77 7.00
CA ALA A 203 -11.03 -9.38 6.75
C ALA A 203 -12.57 -9.16 6.73
N SER A 204 -13.33 -9.85 7.55
CA SER A 204 -14.76 -9.55 7.68
C SER A 204 -14.95 -8.33 8.58
N GLN A 205 -15.93 -7.48 8.25
CA GLN A 205 -16.28 -6.31 9.09
C GLN A 205 -16.69 -6.69 10.52
N GLU A 206 -17.02 -7.96 10.74
CA GLU A 206 -17.34 -8.53 12.05
C GLU A 206 -16.08 -8.98 12.83
N ASN A 207 -14.91 -8.97 12.18
CA ASN A 207 -13.65 -9.32 12.84
C ASN A 207 -13.05 -8.07 13.51
N PRO A 208 -13.05 -8.00 14.82
CA PRO A 208 -12.51 -6.85 15.56
C PRO A 208 -10.98 -6.70 15.45
N PHE A 209 -10.29 -7.64 14.82
CA PHE A 209 -8.83 -7.63 14.62
C PHE A 209 -8.39 -7.29 13.20
N VAL A 210 -9.32 -6.90 12.34
CA VAL A 210 -9.02 -6.53 10.96
C VAL A 210 -7.83 -5.55 10.87
N GLU A 211 -7.83 -4.52 11.70
CA GLU A 211 -6.75 -3.52 11.77
C GLU A 211 -5.54 -3.97 12.61
N THR A 212 -5.51 -5.23 13.03
CA THR A 212 -4.40 -5.80 13.82
C THR A 212 -3.66 -6.86 13.02
N THR A 213 -4.37 -7.72 12.30
CA THR A 213 -3.79 -8.84 11.54
C THR A 213 -2.85 -8.36 10.44
N ASN A 214 -3.23 -7.34 9.71
CA ASN A 214 -2.37 -6.68 8.73
C ASN A 214 -1.07 -6.11 9.36
N ASN A 215 -1.16 -5.60 10.57
CA ASN A 215 -0.03 -5.04 11.29
C ASN A 215 0.95 -6.08 11.83
N ILE A 216 0.53 -7.34 12.02
CA ILE A 216 1.44 -8.43 12.44
C ILE A 216 2.53 -8.64 11.37
N LEU A 217 2.15 -8.64 10.10
CA LEU A 217 3.10 -8.80 8.99
C LEU A 217 4.11 -7.65 8.95
N GLY A 218 3.60 -6.41 9.11
CA GLY A 218 4.43 -5.21 9.20
C GLY A 218 5.41 -5.24 10.38
N TYR A 219 4.95 -5.67 11.54
CA TYR A 219 5.78 -5.79 12.75
C TYR A 219 7.01 -6.69 12.54
N TYR A 220 6.83 -7.82 11.88
CA TYR A 220 7.95 -8.74 11.58
C TYR A 220 8.85 -8.27 10.44
N PHE A 221 8.37 -7.42 9.54
CA PHE A 221 9.20 -6.85 8.49
C PHE A 221 9.97 -5.59 8.93
N GLU A 222 9.38 -4.77 9.79
CA GLU A 222 9.91 -3.48 10.20
C GLU A 222 11.39 -3.50 10.66
N PRO A 223 11.87 -4.51 11.42
CA PRO A 223 13.26 -4.58 11.85
C PRO A 223 14.29 -4.69 10.71
N THR A 224 13.87 -5.07 9.51
CA THR A 224 14.78 -5.22 8.36
C THR A 224 15.31 -3.89 7.81
N TYR A 225 14.58 -2.79 8.02
CA TYR A 225 14.94 -1.48 7.52
C TYR A 225 15.01 -0.39 8.59
N ARG A 226 14.41 -0.63 9.74
CA ARG A 226 14.32 0.35 10.83
C ARG A 226 15.61 0.41 11.63
N PRO A 227 16.15 1.63 11.91
CA PRO A 227 17.30 1.79 12.78
C PRO A 227 17.04 1.22 14.19
N ALA A 228 18.09 0.66 14.80
CA ALA A 228 17.97 0.03 16.13
C ALA A 228 17.53 1.00 17.23
N GLU A 229 17.85 2.29 17.08
CA GLU A 229 17.45 3.37 18.00
C GLU A 229 16.01 3.83 17.80
N ASP A 230 15.34 3.38 16.75
CA ASP A 230 13.93 3.65 16.50
C ASP A 230 13.05 2.54 17.09
N PHE A 231 11.95 2.90 17.71
CA PHE A 231 11.13 1.92 18.44
C PHE A 231 10.02 1.28 17.58
N GLY A 232 9.88 1.73 16.35
CA GLY A 232 8.84 1.27 15.46
C GLY A 232 7.43 1.73 15.86
N TRP A 233 6.46 1.35 15.05
CA TRP A 233 5.08 1.77 15.24
C TRP A 233 4.49 1.27 16.56
N LEU A 234 4.72 0.01 16.93
CA LEU A 234 4.17 -0.60 18.14
C LEU A 234 4.55 0.15 19.42
N LEU A 235 5.76 0.70 19.48
CA LEU A 235 6.31 1.34 20.68
C LEU A 235 6.49 2.85 20.51
N GLY A 236 6.14 3.41 19.36
CA GLY A 236 6.41 4.82 19.01
C GLY A 236 5.76 5.83 19.95
N ASP A 237 4.57 5.51 20.44
CA ASP A 237 3.77 6.38 21.31
C ASP A 237 4.16 6.34 22.80
N PHE A 238 5.07 5.43 23.16
CA PHE A 238 5.54 5.30 24.53
C PHE A 238 6.89 5.99 24.73
N SER A 239 7.24 6.33 25.97
CA SER A 239 8.46 7.05 26.33
C SER A 239 9.45 6.20 27.11
N GLY A 240 10.73 6.54 27.03
CA GLY A 240 11.80 5.85 27.75
C GLY A 240 12.55 4.81 26.90
N THR A 241 13.26 3.92 27.58
CA THR A 241 14.00 2.80 26.96
C THR A 241 13.04 1.77 26.35
N LYS A 242 13.53 0.91 25.49
CA LYS A 242 12.73 -0.17 24.88
C LYS A 242 12.03 -1.03 25.94
N SER A 243 12.74 -1.37 27.02
CA SER A 243 12.17 -2.17 28.13
C SER A 243 11.03 -1.43 28.86
N GLU A 244 11.19 -0.13 29.11
CA GLU A 244 10.17 0.69 29.74
C GLU A 244 8.94 0.83 28.86
N ARG A 245 9.10 1.00 27.54
CA ARG A 245 8.02 1.08 26.57
C ARG A 245 7.23 -0.23 26.49
N TYR A 246 7.91 -1.37 26.48
CA TYR A 246 7.25 -2.69 26.55
C TYR A 246 6.50 -2.88 27.89
N ALA A 247 7.07 -2.42 29.00
CA ALA A 247 6.40 -2.48 30.30
C ALA A 247 5.13 -1.60 30.34
N GLN A 248 5.18 -0.39 29.75
CA GLN A 248 4.03 0.49 29.61
C GLN A 248 2.93 -0.16 28.78
N LEU A 249 3.28 -0.71 27.62
CA LEU A 249 2.34 -1.42 26.75
C LEU A 249 1.74 -2.65 27.42
N GLY A 250 2.55 -3.45 28.12
CA GLY A 250 2.09 -4.61 28.89
C GLY A 250 1.16 -4.24 30.05
N ASN A 251 1.41 -3.11 30.71
CA ASN A 251 0.50 -2.60 31.76
C ASN A 251 -0.81 -2.12 31.14
N ARG A 252 -0.76 -1.41 30.01
CA ARG A 252 -1.95 -0.97 29.29
C ARG A 252 -2.81 -2.16 28.84
N MET A 253 -2.17 -3.24 28.34
CA MET A 253 -2.89 -4.48 28.03
C MET A 253 -3.60 -5.07 29.26
N LYS A 254 -2.93 -5.12 30.42
CA LYS A 254 -3.54 -5.64 31.64
C LYS A 254 -4.72 -4.76 32.12
N GLU A 255 -4.59 -3.47 32.02
CA GLU A 255 -5.65 -2.50 32.34
C GLU A 255 -6.86 -2.69 31.43
N SER A 256 -6.62 -2.80 30.14
CA SER A 256 -7.65 -3.03 29.14
C SER A 256 -8.40 -4.35 29.38
N LEU A 257 -7.67 -5.44 29.64
CA LEU A 257 -8.26 -6.73 29.97
C LEU A 257 -9.03 -6.71 31.31
N ALA A 258 -8.57 -5.97 32.31
CA ALA A 258 -9.21 -5.89 33.62
C ALA A 258 -10.47 -5.00 33.61
N SER A 259 -10.53 -4.00 32.76
CA SER A 259 -11.67 -3.07 32.62
C SER A 259 -12.74 -3.56 31.66
N SER A 260 -12.43 -4.56 30.83
CA SER A 260 -13.31 -5.04 29.78
C SER A 260 -14.08 -6.28 30.23
N ASN A 261 -15.41 -6.25 30.06
CA ASN A 261 -16.27 -7.40 30.33
C ASN A 261 -16.50 -8.26 29.09
N THR A 262 -16.28 -7.68 27.93
CA THR A 262 -16.44 -8.34 26.63
C THR A 262 -15.26 -8.00 25.71
N PHE A 263 -15.11 -8.78 24.67
CA PHE A 263 -14.13 -8.48 23.62
C PHE A 263 -14.38 -7.13 22.94
N ALA A 264 -15.64 -6.73 22.77
CA ALA A 264 -16.02 -5.43 22.24
C ALA A 264 -15.49 -4.26 23.07
N ASP A 265 -15.37 -4.43 24.37
CA ASP A 265 -14.83 -3.39 25.26
C ASP A 265 -13.33 -3.16 24.99
N ILE A 266 -12.57 -4.24 24.71
CA ILE A 266 -11.14 -4.16 24.40
C ILE A 266 -10.93 -3.36 23.11
N VAL A 267 -11.72 -3.62 22.06
CA VAL A 267 -11.60 -2.92 20.78
C VAL A 267 -12.13 -1.49 20.82
N SER A 268 -12.85 -1.10 21.85
CA SER A 268 -13.26 0.30 22.06
C SER A 268 -12.20 1.14 22.78
N ASP A 269 -11.14 0.53 23.34
CA ASP A 269 -10.01 1.24 23.95
C ASP A 269 -9.25 2.03 22.89
N PRO A 270 -8.90 3.30 23.09
CA PRO A 270 -8.12 4.10 22.15
C PRO A 270 -6.76 3.47 21.76
N TRP A 271 -6.25 2.58 22.60
CA TRP A 271 -5.00 1.85 22.38
C TRP A 271 -5.19 0.42 21.84
N HIS A 272 -6.39 0.06 21.43
CA HIS A 272 -6.71 -1.32 21.08
C HIS A 272 -5.80 -1.89 19.96
N TYR A 273 -5.40 -1.11 18.98
CA TYR A 273 -4.49 -1.55 17.92
C TYR A 273 -3.14 -1.97 18.47
N ASN A 274 -2.51 -1.12 19.30
CA ASN A 274 -1.21 -1.42 19.90
C ASN A 274 -1.30 -2.58 20.90
N VAL A 275 -2.36 -2.60 21.73
CA VAL A 275 -2.60 -3.66 22.71
C VAL A 275 -2.86 -4.99 22.04
N SER A 276 -3.71 -5.02 21.02
CA SER A 276 -4.01 -6.24 20.25
C SER A 276 -2.79 -6.75 19.51
N LEU A 277 -2.05 -5.87 18.83
CA LEU A 277 -0.82 -6.25 18.15
C LEU A 277 0.24 -6.81 19.12
N TYR A 278 0.40 -6.17 20.29
CA TYR A 278 1.31 -6.68 21.34
C TYR A 278 0.89 -8.05 21.87
N MET A 279 -0.40 -8.28 22.06
CA MET A 279 -0.92 -9.56 22.51
C MET A 279 -0.57 -10.67 21.51
N PHE A 280 -0.85 -10.45 20.23
CA PHE A 280 -0.57 -11.44 19.18
C PHE A 280 0.92 -11.66 18.98
N THR A 281 1.72 -10.60 18.86
CA THR A 281 3.17 -10.73 18.64
C THR A 281 3.85 -11.37 19.83
N ASN A 282 3.46 -11.04 21.07
CA ASN A 282 3.99 -11.70 22.28
C ASN A 282 3.63 -13.18 22.33
N LEU A 283 2.42 -13.56 21.90
CA LEU A 283 2.01 -14.96 21.81
C LEU A 283 2.83 -15.71 20.76
N MET A 284 2.96 -15.14 19.56
CA MET A 284 3.75 -15.74 18.48
C MET A 284 5.23 -15.86 18.83
N ASP A 285 5.82 -14.85 19.45
CA ASP A 285 7.22 -14.90 19.90
C ASP A 285 7.47 -16.00 20.95
N LYS A 286 6.47 -16.34 21.77
CA LYS A 286 6.56 -17.40 22.76
C LYS A 286 6.30 -18.80 22.21
N LEU A 287 5.41 -18.91 21.24
CA LEU A 287 5.06 -20.19 20.62
C LEU A 287 6.04 -20.59 19.51
N GLY A 288 6.79 -19.63 18.99
CA GLY A 288 7.60 -19.76 17.80
C GLY A 288 6.76 -19.67 16.51
N PRO A 289 7.41 -19.40 15.37
CA PRO A 289 6.75 -19.46 14.09
C PRO A 289 6.36 -20.93 13.81
N GLN A 290 5.07 -21.20 13.71
CA GLN A 290 4.55 -22.50 13.27
C GLN A 290 3.92 -22.33 11.92
#